data_b2bd06839a4f5cc19466153d4ec5eb2a
#
_entry.id   b2bd06839a4f5cc19466153d4ec5eb2a
#
_cell.length_a   1.000
_cell.length_b   1.000
_cell.length_c   1.000
_cell.angle_alpha   90.00
_cell.angle_beta   90.00
_cell.angle_gamma   90.00
#
_symmetry.space_group_name_H-M   'P 1'
#
loop_
_entity.id
_entity.type
_entity.pdbx_description
1 polymer ?
#
loop_
_entity_poly.entity_id
_entity_poly.type
_entity_poly.pdbx_seq_one_letter_code
_entity_poly.pdbx_strand_id
1 'polypeptide(L)'
;TFVGKIPGDVTRDIVEALPPARMNVVLVTIESLSASFMAPFGNRLGLTPNLDTLAGQSLLFTNMLATGTRTVRGLEAVTLSVPPTPGQSILRRPGNEKLFSLGAVLRDHGYSATYLYGGDGFFDNMNAFFTANGYRVVDRKDFAPSEVTFSNAWGVSDEDLFKRAVREADASSAKGQPFFQHVMTVSNHRPYTYPSGRIDPPHGAASPRTLTAYIEQTREGGVKYTDYAIGKFLEQAREKPWFKDTLFVFVADHTASSAGKMEIDPSAYHIPALFYAPGFVAPRRVDRLVSQIDIAPTILGMLHMSYRSRFIGQDQSGEAGPERAFISNYQKVGLLRKEGLVLLGPRRDVSGFRDGHAIQASQIDAGLVADTIAFYQHASHWHQRFAGTSSVVPGGPNE
;
A
#
# COMPACT_ATOMS: atom_id res chain seq x y z
N THR A 1 24.80 -14.81 7.10
CA THR A 1 23.61 -15.53 6.61
C THR A 1 23.11 -16.39 7.73
N PHE A 2 21.87 -16.20 8.14
CA PHE A 2 21.19 -17.13 9.05
C PHE A 2 20.87 -18.37 8.22
N VAL A 3 21.53 -19.49 8.51
CA VAL A 3 21.34 -20.77 7.81
C VAL A 3 20.42 -21.63 8.68
N GLY A 4 19.15 -21.72 8.29
CA GLY A 4 18.18 -22.63 8.86
C GLY A 4 17.50 -23.43 7.74
N LYS A 5 16.78 -24.50 8.07
CA LYS A 5 15.91 -25.17 7.09
C LYS A 5 14.93 -24.13 6.56
N ILE A 6 14.75 -24.05 5.22
CA ILE A 6 13.71 -23.22 4.62
C ILE A 6 12.38 -23.65 5.25
N PRO A 7 11.61 -22.73 5.87
CA PRO A 7 10.31 -23.08 6.41
C PRO A 7 9.44 -23.73 5.34
N GLY A 8 8.49 -24.55 5.75
CA GLY A 8 7.58 -25.27 4.85
C GLY A 8 6.89 -24.36 3.83
N ASP A 9 6.19 -24.95 2.92
CA ASP A 9 5.44 -24.24 1.89
C ASP A 9 4.36 -23.35 2.54
N VAL A 10 4.36 -22.03 2.24
CA VAL A 10 3.31 -21.09 2.68
C VAL A 10 2.04 -21.20 1.84
N THR A 11 2.05 -22.09 0.84
CA THR A 11 0.89 -22.35 0.00
C THR A 11 -0.29 -22.80 0.84
N ARG A 12 -1.42 -22.14 0.68
CA ARG A 12 -2.67 -22.52 1.31
C ARG A 12 -3.84 -22.25 0.38
N ASP A 13 -4.82 -23.12 0.37
CA ASP A 13 -6.06 -22.88 -0.34
C ASP A 13 -6.98 -22.06 0.56
N ILE A 14 -7.34 -20.87 0.07
CA ILE A 14 -8.35 -20.02 0.65
C ILE A 14 -9.66 -20.38 -0.06
N VAL A 15 -10.60 -20.90 0.71
CA VAL A 15 -11.93 -21.29 0.19
C VAL A 15 -12.97 -20.50 0.94
N GLU A 16 -13.67 -19.63 0.23
CA GLU A 16 -14.71 -18.80 0.76
C GLU A 16 -16.09 -19.52 0.68
N ALA A 17 -16.89 -19.34 1.72
CA ALA A 17 -18.23 -19.95 1.77
C ALA A 17 -19.27 -19.17 0.94
N LEU A 18 -19.04 -17.88 0.74
CA LEU A 18 -19.92 -17.01 -0.06
C LEU A 18 -19.42 -16.91 -1.50
N PRO A 19 -20.33 -16.71 -2.46
CA PRO A 19 -19.91 -16.45 -3.84
C PRO A 19 -19.10 -15.17 -3.94
N PRO A 20 -18.15 -15.07 -4.90
CA PRO A 20 -17.36 -13.87 -5.10
C PRO A 20 -18.23 -12.63 -5.32
N ALA A 21 -17.96 -11.58 -4.56
CA ALA A 21 -18.56 -10.28 -4.79
C ALA A 21 -17.91 -9.67 -6.05
N ARG A 22 -18.74 -9.40 -7.08
CA ARG A 22 -18.29 -8.85 -8.37
C ARG A 22 -18.10 -7.33 -8.29
N MET A 23 -17.28 -6.87 -7.38
CA MET A 23 -16.95 -5.44 -7.23
C MET A 23 -15.67 -5.11 -7.95
N ASN A 24 -15.61 -3.93 -8.54
CA ASN A 24 -14.36 -3.35 -8.99
C ASN A 24 -13.46 -3.03 -7.79
N VAL A 25 -12.16 -2.88 -8.04
CA VAL A 25 -11.19 -2.49 -7.00
C VAL A 25 -10.39 -1.29 -7.47
N VAL A 26 -10.35 -0.25 -6.65
CA VAL A 26 -9.43 0.88 -6.80
C VAL A 26 -8.53 0.95 -5.56
N LEU A 27 -7.30 0.51 -5.71
CA LEU A 27 -6.26 0.61 -4.68
C LEU A 27 -5.44 1.88 -4.94
N VAL A 28 -5.56 2.86 -4.05
CA VAL A 28 -4.77 4.08 -4.08
C VAL A 28 -3.64 3.97 -3.08
N THR A 29 -2.43 3.93 -3.58
CA THR A 29 -1.21 4.02 -2.76
C THR A 29 -0.80 5.48 -2.68
N ILE A 30 -0.87 6.06 -1.47
CA ILE A 30 -0.65 7.49 -1.25
C ILE A 30 0.81 7.72 -0.86
N GLU A 31 1.50 8.52 -1.65
CA GLU A 31 2.91 8.90 -1.42
C GLU A 31 3.11 9.51 -0.03
N SER A 32 4.00 8.90 0.77
CA SER A 32 4.53 9.42 2.04
C SER A 32 3.48 9.89 3.07
N LEU A 33 2.30 9.27 3.13
CA LEU A 33 1.24 9.68 4.06
C LEU A 33 1.41 8.99 5.42
N SER A 34 1.95 9.71 6.41
CA SER A 34 1.95 9.24 7.81
C SER A 34 0.57 9.35 8.43
N ALA A 35 0.21 8.39 9.30
CA ALA A 35 -1.02 8.45 10.08
C ALA A 35 -1.13 9.76 10.89
N SER A 36 -0.02 10.28 11.40
CA SER A 36 0.08 11.52 12.17
C SER A 36 -0.41 12.78 11.43
N PHE A 37 -0.66 12.74 10.12
CA PHE A 37 -1.24 13.86 9.38
C PHE A 37 -2.76 13.90 9.42
N MET A 38 -3.43 12.82 9.84
CA MET A 38 -4.88 12.69 9.82
C MET A 38 -5.51 12.93 11.18
N ALA A 39 -6.71 13.52 11.20
CA ALA A 39 -7.45 13.81 12.44
C ALA A 39 -7.81 12.55 13.26
N PRO A 40 -8.18 11.39 12.67
CA PRO A 40 -8.42 10.16 13.43
C PRO A 40 -7.25 9.68 14.28
N PHE A 41 -6.03 10.16 13.98
CA PHE A 41 -4.79 9.85 14.71
C PHE A 41 -4.27 11.04 15.54
N GLY A 42 -5.11 12.07 15.74
CA GLY A 42 -4.84 13.19 16.64
C GLY A 42 -4.29 14.46 15.99
N ASN A 43 -4.17 14.52 14.65
CA ASN A 43 -3.78 15.75 13.97
C ASN A 43 -4.90 16.80 14.07
N ARG A 44 -4.52 18.04 14.36
CA ARG A 44 -5.47 19.18 14.48
C ARG A 44 -5.25 20.28 13.44
N LEU A 45 -4.36 20.06 12.48
CA LEU A 45 -4.02 21.06 11.47
C LEU A 45 -4.97 21.08 10.28
N GLY A 46 -5.94 20.14 10.21
CA GLY A 46 -6.88 20.04 9.10
C GLY A 46 -6.21 19.78 7.76
N LEU A 47 -5.21 18.88 7.74
CA LEU A 47 -4.44 18.57 6.53
C LEU A 47 -5.17 17.61 5.60
N THR A 48 -6.07 16.79 6.14
CA THR A 48 -6.69 15.69 5.40
C THR A 48 -8.22 15.65 5.56
N PRO A 49 -8.95 16.76 5.36
CA PRO A 49 -10.39 16.82 5.66
C PRO A 49 -11.23 15.81 4.87
N ASN A 50 -10.83 15.47 3.63
CA ASN A 50 -11.54 14.49 2.81
C ASN A 50 -11.29 13.05 3.32
N LEU A 51 -10.05 12.69 3.58
CA LEU A 51 -9.69 11.38 4.16
C LEU A 51 -10.21 11.25 5.59
N ASP A 52 -10.23 12.31 6.39
CA ASP A 52 -10.79 12.31 7.74
C ASP A 52 -12.30 12.02 7.72
N THR A 53 -13.03 12.65 6.79
CA THR A 53 -14.45 12.37 6.57
C THR A 53 -14.66 10.94 6.08
N LEU A 54 -13.84 10.48 5.14
CA LEU A 54 -13.91 9.13 4.59
C LEU A 54 -13.61 8.07 5.65
N ALA A 55 -12.69 8.34 6.57
CA ALA A 55 -12.35 7.43 7.67
C ALA A 55 -13.56 7.09 8.54
N GLY A 56 -14.46 8.06 8.76
CA GLY A 56 -15.72 7.84 9.46
C GLY A 56 -16.74 6.97 8.71
N GLN A 57 -16.51 6.75 7.41
CA GLN A 57 -17.40 5.98 6.51
C GLN A 57 -16.75 4.67 6.03
N SER A 58 -15.60 4.31 6.56
CA SER A 58 -14.76 3.21 6.10
C SER A 58 -14.50 2.17 7.18
N LEU A 59 -14.06 0.99 6.77
CA LEU A 59 -13.24 0.15 7.64
C LEU A 59 -11.86 0.82 7.73
N LEU A 60 -11.54 1.37 8.91
CA LEU A 60 -10.30 2.07 9.20
C LEU A 60 -9.37 1.19 10.04
N PHE A 61 -8.19 0.89 9.51
CA PHE A 61 -7.10 0.30 10.29
C PHE A 61 -6.31 1.41 10.98
N THR A 62 -6.37 1.42 12.31
CA THR A 62 -5.76 2.48 13.11
C THR A 62 -4.34 2.17 13.59
N ASN A 63 -3.87 0.94 13.40
CA ASN A 63 -2.53 0.50 13.82
C ASN A 63 -1.85 -0.33 12.73
N MET A 64 -1.79 0.23 11.51
CA MET A 64 -1.07 -0.40 10.40
C MET A 64 0.33 0.17 10.28
N LEU A 65 1.33 -0.72 10.11
CA LEU A 65 2.70 -0.34 9.88
C LEU A 65 3.14 -0.62 8.44
N ALA A 66 3.77 0.36 7.82
CA ALA A 66 4.47 0.23 6.55
C ALA A 66 5.64 -0.75 6.67
N THR A 67 5.92 -1.48 5.61
CA THR A 67 7.02 -2.46 5.60
C THR A 67 8.40 -1.82 5.44
N GLY A 68 8.46 -0.59 4.95
CA GLY A 68 9.71 0.08 4.65
C GLY A 68 9.58 1.59 4.58
N THR A 69 10.63 2.21 4.06
CA THR A 69 10.82 3.67 4.07
C THR A 69 10.87 4.27 2.66
N ARG A 70 10.46 3.52 1.65
CA ARG A 70 10.47 3.93 0.24
C ARG A 70 9.29 3.34 -0.52
N THR A 71 8.85 4.04 -1.56
CA THR A 71 7.74 3.66 -2.45
C THR A 71 7.81 2.22 -2.92
N VAL A 72 8.97 1.76 -3.41
CA VAL A 72 9.12 0.35 -3.88
C VAL A 72 8.87 -0.70 -2.81
N ARG A 73 9.01 -0.37 -1.51
CA ARG A 73 8.68 -1.28 -0.41
C ARG A 73 7.20 -1.33 -0.13
N GLY A 74 6.53 -0.18 -0.19
CA GLY A 74 5.07 -0.12 -0.11
C GLY A 74 4.41 -0.85 -1.27
N LEU A 75 4.86 -0.59 -2.51
CA LEU A 75 4.35 -1.29 -3.70
C LEU A 75 4.60 -2.81 -3.62
N GLU A 76 5.80 -3.25 -3.19
CA GLU A 76 6.10 -4.67 -2.93
C GLU A 76 5.10 -5.28 -1.94
N ALA A 77 4.85 -4.60 -0.82
CA ALA A 77 3.96 -5.07 0.23
C ALA A 77 2.51 -5.23 -0.25
N VAL A 78 1.93 -4.18 -0.86
CA VAL A 78 0.52 -4.20 -1.26
C VAL A 78 0.26 -5.05 -2.51
N THR A 79 1.28 -5.29 -3.35
CA THR A 79 1.14 -6.07 -4.58
C THR A 79 1.44 -7.55 -4.37
N LEU A 80 2.54 -7.86 -3.65
CA LEU A 80 3.06 -9.23 -3.49
C LEU A 80 2.75 -9.84 -2.12
N SER A 81 2.36 -9.01 -1.13
CA SER A 81 2.02 -9.47 0.23
C SER A 81 3.13 -10.31 0.88
N VAL A 82 4.38 -9.83 0.75
CA VAL A 82 5.58 -10.46 1.32
C VAL A 82 6.32 -9.50 2.25
N PRO A 83 6.94 -9.99 3.34
CA PRO A 83 7.82 -9.19 4.17
C PRO A 83 8.99 -8.60 3.36
N PRO A 84 9.43 -7.40 3.69
CA PRO A 84 10.58 -6.77 3.04
C PRO A 84 11.86 -7.58 3.34
N THR A 85 12.80 -7.56 2.42
CA THR A 85 14.11 -8.23 2.62
C THR A 85 15.24 -7.20 2.54
N PRO A 86 16.41 -7.44 3.14
CA PRO A 86 17.53 -6.51 3.03
C PRO A 86 17.92 -6.20 1.58
N GLY A 87 18.41 -5.01 1.34
CA GLY A 87 18.85 -4.53 0.03
C GLY A 87 17.71 -4.07 -0.86
N GLN A 88 17.72 -4.43 -2.14
CA GLN A 88 16.74 -3.98 -3.13
C GLN A 88 15.38 -4.66 -2.94
N SER A 89 14.29 -3.90 -3.24
CA SER A 89 12.94 -4.46 -3.37
C SER A 89 12.87 -5.48 -4.52
N ILE A 90 11.95 -6.42 -4.45
CA ILE A 90 11.68 -7.40 -5.53
C ILE A 90 11.39 -6.68 -6.84
N LEU A 91 10.70 -5.53 -6.81
CA LEU A 91 10.43 -4.73 -8.02
C LEU A 91 11.69 -4.40 -8.82
N ARG A 92 12.84 -4.33 -8.16
CA ARG A 92 14.13 -3.96 -8.77
C ARG A 92 15.10 -5.13 -8.93
N ARG A 93 14.67 -6.35 -8.62
CA ARG A 93 15.51 -7.56 -8.74
C ARG A 93 15.30 -8.24 -10.08
N PRO A 94 16.31 -8.93 -10.62
CA PRO A 94 16.10 -9.89 -11.71
C PRO A 94 15.12 -11.00 -11.30
N GLY A 95 14.35 -11.53 -12.26
CA GLY A 95 13.38 -12.60 -12.02
C GLY A 95 12.15 -12.12 -11.25
N ASN A 96 11.72 -10.89 -11.52
CA ASN A 96 10.55 -10.27 -10.91
C ASN A 96 9.31 -10.29 -11.82
N GLU A 97 9.34 -11.14 -12.86
CA GLU A 97 8.26 -11.30 -13.83
C GLU A 97 7.33 -12.47 -13.44
N LYS A 98 6.07 -12.39 -13.86
CA LYS A 98 5.05 -13.44 -13.68
C LYS A 98 4.93 -13.91 -12.23
N LEU A 99 5.04 -12.99 -11.29
CA LEU A 99 4.93 -13.28 -9.87
C LEU A 99 3.48 -13.47 -9.44
N PHE A 100 3.29 -14.31 -8.43
CA PHE A 100 2.03 -14.37 -7.71
C PHE A 100 1.76 -12.99 -7.04
N SER A 101 0.61 -12.39 -7.33
CA SER A 101 0.31 -11.02 -6.90
C SER A 101 -1.19 -10.79 -6.77
N LEU A 102 -1.59 -9.71 -6.09
CA LEU A 102 -3.00 -9.27 -6.07
C LEU A 102 -3.59 -9.17 -7.48
N GLY A 103 -2.86 -8.53 -8.40
CA GLY A 103 -3.33 -8.42 -9.79
C GLY A 103 -3.37 -9.75 -10.54
N ALA A 104 -2.50 -10.70 -10.22
CA ALA A 104 -2.55 -12.03 -10.81
C ALA A 104 -3.84 -12.76 -10.36
N VAL A 105 -4.13 -12.78 -9.05
CA VAL A 105 -5.35 -13.38 -8.51
C VAL A 105 -6.60 -12.73 -9.12
N LEU A 106 -6.67 -11.40 -9.13
CA LEU A 106 -7.82 -10.68 -9.71
C LEU A 106 -8.01 -10.97 -11.21
N ARG A 107 -6.91 -11.05 -11.98
CA ARG A 107 -6.98 -11.42 -13.40
C ARG A 107 -7.47 -12.85 -13.63
N ASP A 108 -7.04 -13.79 -12.79
CA ASP A 108 -7.53 -15.19 -12.84
C ASP A 108 -9.04 -15.25 -12.55
N HIS A 109 -9.60 -14.21 -11.88
CA HIS A 109 -11.06 -14.01 -11.70
C HIS A 109 -11.70 -13.09 -12.75
N GLY A 110 -11.04 -12.83 -13.88
CA GLY A 110 -11.58 -12.10 -15.02
C GLY A 110 -11.47 -10.57 -14.95
N TYR A 111 -10.74 -10.01 -14.01
CA TYR A 111 -10.54 -8.56 -13.92
C TYR A 111 -9.53 -8.06 -14.95
N SER A 112 -9.75 -6.86 -15.47
CA SER A 112 -8.68 -6.09 -16.08
C SER A 112 -7.84 -5.44 -14.98
N ALA A 113 -6.50 -5.54 -15.06
CA ALA A 113 -5.60 -4.92 -14.12
C ALA A 113 -4.84 -3.76 -14.76
N THR A 114 -4.91 -2.57 -14.16
CA THR A 114 -4.20 -1.37 -14.62
C THR A 114 -3.40 -0.77 -13.46
N TYR A 115 -2.13 -0.45 -13.72
CA TYR A 115 -1.31 0.36 -12.84
C TYR A 115 -1.23 1.78 -13.38
N LEU A 116 -1.61 2.78 -12.57
CA LEU A 116 -1.60 4.18 -12.94
C LEU A 116 -0.63 4.95 -12.06
N TYR A 117 0.27 5.69 -12.71
CA TYR A 117 1.28 6.47 -12.03
C TYR A 117 1.44 7.85 -12.69
N GLY A 118 1.33 8.92 -11.93
CA GLY A 118 1.49 10.28 -12.47
C GLY A 118 2.93 10.60 -12.91
N GLY A 119 3.91 9.86 -12.42
CA GLY A 119 5.32 10.03 -12.73
C GLY A 119 5.81 9.21 -13.92
N ASP A 120 7.11 9.23 -14.14
CA ASP A 120 7.79 8.37 -15.12
C ASP A 120 7.98 6.98 -14.52
N GLY A 121 7.27 6.00 -15.02
CA GLY A 121 7.28 4.62 -14.51
C GLY A 121 8.60 3.88 -14.74
N PHE A 122 9.56 4.46 -15.47
CA PHE A 122 10.93 3.97 -15.52
C PHE A 122 11.62 4.11 -14.14
N PHE A 123 11.21 5.12 -13.37
CA PHE A 123 11.66 5.28 -11.99
C PHE A 123 11.32 4.03 -11.17
N ASP A 124 12.28 3.53 -10.41
CA ASP A 124 12.15 2.35 -9.54
C ASP A 124 11.67 1.08 -10.26
N ASN A 125 11.85 1.01 -11.59
CA ASN A 125 11.49 -0.14 -12.43
C ASN A 125 9.98 -0.46 -12.46
N MET A 126 9.11 0.50 -12.14
CA MET A 126 7.68 0.26 -12.00
C MET A 126 7.04 -0.21 -13.31
N ASN A 127 7.34 0.43 -14.46
CA ASN A 127 6.79 0.04 -15.75
C ASN A 127 7.13 -1.41 -16.11
N ALA A 128 8.41 -1.78 -16.03
CA ALA A 128 8.85 -3.12 -16.36
C ALA A 128 8.22 -4.15 -15.41
N PHE A 129 8.21 -3.87 -14.11
CA PHE A 129 7.63 -4.75 -13.11
C PHE A 129 6.13 -4.99 -13.34
N PHE A 130 5.33 -3.93 -13.40
CA PHE A 130 3.87 -4.08 -13.52
C PHE A 130 3.49 -4.69 -14.88
N THR A 131 4.14 -4.29 -15.98
CA THR A 131 3.90 -4.88 -17.31
C THR A 131 4.23 -6.37 -17.31
N ALA A 132 5.40 -6.77 -16.79
CA ALA A 132 5.82 -8.17 -16.75
C ALA A 132 4.95 -9.03 -15.81
N ASN A 133 4.21 -8.40 -14.91
CA ASN A 133 3.25 -9.02 -14.01
C ASN A 133 1.78 -8.87 -14.49
N GLY A 134 1.58 -8.51 -15.78
CA GLY A 134 0.31 -8.56 -16.47
C GLY A 134 -0.64 -7.39 -16.20
N TYR A 135 -0.13 -6.28 -15.73
CA TYR A 135 -0.88 -5.03 -15.68
C TYR A 135 -0.73 -4.25 -16.98
N ARG A 136 -1.77 -3.56 -17.39
CA ARG A 136 -1.63 -2.44 -18.31
C ARG A 136 -1.08 -1.25 -17.51
N VAL A 137 0.03 -0.68 -17.94
CA VAL A 137 0.63 0.47 -17.27
C VAL A 137 0.19 1.74 -17.98
N VAL A 138 -0.18 2.74 -17.20
CA VAL A 138 -0.46 4.12 -17.62
C VAL A 138 0.43 5.03 -16.80
N ASP A 139 1.45 5.62 -17.42
CA ASP A 139 2.37 6.54 -16.76
C ASP A 139 2.35 7.93 -17.40
N ARG A 140 3.23 8.82 -16.96
CA ARG A 140 3.33 10.19 -17.45
C ARG A 140 3.31 10.32 -18.98
N LYS A 141 3.87 9.36 -19.71
CA LYS A 141 4.00 9.40 -21.18
C LYS A 141 2.67 9.15 -21.88
N ASP A 142 1.72 8.53 -21.20
CA ASP A 142 0.40 8.18 -21.74
C ASP A 142 -0.62 9.32 -21.59
N PHE A 143 -0.24 10.43 -20.93
CA PHE A 143 -1.09 11.60 -20.80
C PHE A 143 -0.95 12.51 -22.02
N ALA A 144 -2.05 12.79 -22.70
CA ALA A 144 -2.05 13.82 -23.73
C ALA A 144 -1.78 15.20 -23.12
N PRO A 145 -1.15 16.14 -23.85
CA PRO A 145 -0.91 17.51 -23.33
C PRO A 145 -2.17 18.20 -22.81
N SER A 146 -3.33 17.93 -23.39
CA SER A 146 -4.63 18.47 -22.97
C SER A 146 -5.17 17.89 -21.65
N GLU A 147 -4.59 16.78 -21.17
CA GLU A 147 -4.96 16.14 -19.90
C GLU A 147 -4.10 16.64 -18.72
N VAL A 148 -3.01 17.35 -19.02
CA VAL A 148 -2.05 17.79 -18.02
C VAL A 148 -2.27 19.26 -17.72
N THR A 149 -2.86 19.56 -16.55
CA THR A 149 -3.05 20.94 -16.09
C THR A 149 -1.85 21.45 -15.29
N PHE A 150 -1.11 20.54 -14.67
CA PHE A 150 0.10 20.85 -13.92
C PHE A 150 1.03 19.64 -13.89
N SER A 151 2.34 19.90 -14.00
CA SER A 151 3.37 18.86 -13.80
C SER A 151 4.63 19.47 -13.20
N ASN A 152 5.39 18.62 -12.51
CA ASN A 152 6.71 18.95 -11.98
C ASN A 152 7.75 17.89 -12.39
N ALA A 153 8.93 17.90 -11.77
CA ALA A 153 9.98 16.93 -12.07
C ALA A 153 9.56 15.47 -11.82
N TRP A 154 8.61 15.23 -10.89
CA TRP A 154 8.15 13.90 -10.53
C TRP A 154 6.99 13.39 -11.38
N GLY A 155 6.16 14.27 -11.92
CA GLY A 155 5.04 13.84 -12.73
C GLY A 155 3.94 14.87 -12.90
N VAL A 156 2.80 14.40 -13.39
CA VAL A 156 1.55 15.18 -13.46
C VAL A 156 0.93 15.28 -12.08
N SER A 157 0.05 16.26 -11.90
CA SER A 157 -0.64 16.45 -10.63
C SER A 157 -1.54 15.27 -10.26
N ASP A 158 -1.77 15.05 -8.96
CA ASP A 158 -2.69 14.00 -8.50
C ASP A 158 -4.13 14.22 -9.02
N GLU A 159 -4.57 15.48 -9.23
CA GLU A 159 -5.86 15.76 -9.89
C GLU A 159 -5.92 15.19 -11.31
N ASP A 160 -4.87 15.37 -12.10
CA ASP A 160 -4.81 14.89 -13.48
C ASP A 160 -4.69 13.36 -13.51
N LEU A 161 -3.91 12.79 -12.59
CA LEU A 161 -3.82 11.34 -12.40
C LEU A 161 -5.19 10.73 -12.07
N PHE A 162 -5.94 11.31 -11.15
CA PHE A 162 -7.26 10.80 -10.78
C PHE A 162 -8.31 10.98 -11.87
N LYS A 163 -8.29 12.08 -12.64
CA LYS A 163 -9.14 12.22 -13.84
C LYS A 163 -8.85 11.10 -14.85
N ARG A 164 -7.57 10.75 -15.04
CA ARG A 164 -7.19 9.63 -15.87
C ARG A 164 -7.70 8.30 -15.30
N ALA A 165 -7.61 8.07 -14.01
CA ALA A 165 -8.14 6.87 -13.35
C ALA A 165 -9.66 6.72 -13.58
N VAL A 166 -10.44 7.80 -13.47
CA VAL A 166 -11.89 7.79 -13.78
C VAL A 166 -12.15 7.39 -15.23
N ARG A 167 -11.40 7.95 -16.19
CA ARG A 167 -11.55 7.59 -17.62
C ARG A 167 -11.23 6.12 -17.90
N GLU A 168 -10.21 5.59 -17.27
CA GLU A 168 -9.84 4.17 -17.40
C GLU A 168 -10.90 3.26 -16.77
N ALA A 169 -11.50 3.67 -15.65
CA ALA A 169 -12.63 2.97 -15.05
C ALA A 169 -13.87 3.00 -15.95
N ASP A 170 -14.20 4.16 -16.52
CA ASP A 170 -15.30 4.32 -17.48
C ASP A 170 -15.11 3.38 -18.68
N ALA A 171 -13.90 3.32 -19.24
CA ALA A 171 -13.57 2.47 -20.38
C ALA A 171 -13.67 0.97 -20.07
N SER A 172 -13.32 0.54 -18.86
CA SER A 172 -13.47 -0.86 -18.43
C SER A 172 -14.93 -1.20 -18.15
N SER A 173 -15.64 -0.34 -17.45
CA SER A 173 -17.06 -0.49 -17.13
C SER A 173 -17.92 -0.59 -18.41
N ALA A 174 -17.62 0.23 -19.42
CA ALA A 174 -18.32 0.20 -20.72
C ALA A 174 -18.18 -1.15 -21.45
N LYS A 175 -17.13 -1.93 -21.14
CA LYS A 175 -16.93 -3.29 -21.68
C LYS A 175 -17.61 -4.38 -20.85
N GLY A 176 -18.27 -4.01 -19.74
CA GLY A 176 -18.85 -4.97 -18.80
C GLY A 176 -17.84 -5.83 -18.07
N GLN A 177 -16.57 -5.43 -18.05
CA GLN A 177 -15.49 -6.17 -17.40
C GLN A 177 -15.18 -5.56 -16.03
N PRO A 178 -15.12 -6.35 -14.96
CA PRO A 178 -14.66 -5.86 -13.67
C PRO A 178 -13.20 -5.38 -13.77
N PHE A 179 -12.87 -4.31 -13.07
CA PHE A 179 -11.53 -3.72 -13.15
C PHE A 179 -10.84 -3.65 -11.78
N PHE A 180 -9.54 -3.78 -11.84
CA PHE A 180 -8.61 -3.46 -10.76
C PHE A 180 -7.70 -2.33 -11.21
N GLN A 181 -7.74 -1.23 -10.50
CA GLN A 181 -6.80 -0.13 -10.67
C GLN A 181 -5.91 -0.01 -9.46
N HIS A 182 -4.60 -0.01 -9.67
CA HIS A 182 -3.62 0.36 -8.67
C HIS A 182 -3.08 1.75 -9.04
N VAL A 183 -3.45 2.76 -8.27
CA VAL A 183 -3.12 4.17 -8.50
C VAL A 183 -2.06 4.60 -7.50
N MET A 184 -0.92 5.11 -7.97
CA MET A 184 0.16 5.65 -7.13
C MET A 184 0.24 7.16 -7.28
N THR A 185 0.01 7.90 -6.19
CA THR A 185 0.08 9.38 -6.16
C THR A 185 1.51 9.89 -6.13
N VAL A 186 1.73 11.16 -6.48
CA VAL A 186 3.06 11.77 -6.54
C VAL A 186 3.17 13.14 -5.88
N SER A 187 2.08 13.87 -5.71
CA SER A 187 2.13 15.30 -5.35
C SER A 187 2.66 15.56 -3.94
N ASN A 188 2.58 14.58 -3.03
CA ASN A 188 3.19 14.65 -1.70
C ASN A 188 4.69 14.29 -1.68
N HIS A 189 5.32 14.11 -2.83
CA HIS A 189 6.78 13.97 -2.94
C HIS A 189 7.46 15.34 -3.00
N ARG A 190 8.68 15.46 -2.45
CA ARG A 190 9.50 16.67 -2.61
C ARG A 190 9.65 17.05 -4.08
N PRO A 191 9.55 18.30 -4.49
CA PRO A 191 9.52 19.54 -3.67
C PRO A 191 8.12 19.98 -3.22
N TYR A 192 7.10 19.12 -3.21
CA TYR A 192 5.73 19.38 -2.73
C TYR A 192 4.96 20.40 -3.55
N THR A 193 5.29 20.56 -4.82
CA THR A 193 4.66 21.54 -5.71
C THR A 193 3.37 21.00 -6.30
N TYR A 194 2.36 21.86 -6.39
CA TYR A 194 1.03 21.57 -6.91
C TYR A 194 0.40 22.83 -7.52
N PRO A 195 -0.73 22.75 -8.27
CA PRO A 195 -1.39 23.90 -8.87
C PRO A 195 -1.84 24.93 -7.82
N SER A 196 -1.51 26.21 -8.03
CA SER A 196 -1.92 27.31 -7.15
C SER A 196 -3.44 27.44 -7.05
N GLY A 197 -3.93 27.90 -5.88
CA GLY A 197 -5.34 28.22 -5.66
C GLY A 197 -6.25 26.99 -5.49
N ARG A 198 -5.69 25.81 -5.31
CA ARG A 198 -6.48 24.57 -5.09
C ARG A 198 -6.85 24.34 -3.65
N ILE A 199 -6.02 24.78 -2.73
CA ILE A 199 -6.20 24.58 -1.28
C ILE A 199 -5.95 25.87 -0.52
N ASP A 200 -6.62 26.01 0.64
CA ASP A 200 -6.27 27.02 1.62
C ASP A 200 -5.00 26.60 2.38
N PRO A 201 -4.21 27.56 2.86
CA PRO A 201 -3.03 27.29 3.68
C PRO A 201 -3.36 26.38 4.87
N PRO A 202 -2.49 25.41 5.24
CA PRO A 202 -2.63 24.69 6.49
C PRO A 202 -2.64 25.65 7.68
N HIS A 203 -3.49 25.40 8.70
CA HIS A 203 -3.52 26.19 9.91
C HIS A 203 -2.15 26.19 10.61
N GLY A 204 -1.68 27.38 11.00
CA GLY A 204 -0.36 27.52 11.66
C GLY A 204 0.81 27.79 10.71
N ALA A 205 0.61 27.89 9.41
CA ALA A 205 1.61 28.38 8.47
C ALA A 205 1.90 29.86 8.77
N ALA A 206 3.11 30.14 9.28
CA ALA A 206 3.49 31.49 9.63
C ALA A 206 3.92 32.31 8.42
N SER A 207 3.37 33.52 8.34
CA SER A 207 3.85 34.70 7.61
C SER A 207 3.45 34.88 6.13
N PRO A 208 2.84 36.04 5.81
CA PRO A 208 2.27 36.35 4.50
C PRO A 208 3.27 36.72 3.38
N ARG A 209 4.56 36.76 3.63
CA ARG A 209 5.55 37.31 2.67
C ARG A 209 5.76 36.46 1.42
N THR A 210 5.44 35.17 1.49
CA THR A 210 5.55 34.24 0.37
C THR A 210 4.58 33.05 0.55
N LEU A 211 3.36 33.35 1.00
CA LEU A 211 2.43 32.32 1.45
C LEU A 211 2.18 31.25 0.38
N THR A 212 1.96 31.64 -0.86
CA THR A 212 1.75 30.72 -1.97
C THR A 212 2.98 29.85 -2.23
N ALA A 213 4.17 30.45 -2.32
CA ALA A 213 5.41 29.73 -2.53
C ALA A 213 5.78 28.84 -1.33
N TYR A 214 5.45 29.27 -0.11
CA TYR A 214 5.67 28.46 1.10
C TYR A 214 4.79 27.21 1.11
N ILE A 215 3.49 27.36 0.84
CA ILE A 215 2.52 26.26 0.81
C ILE A 215 2.86 25.25 -0.28
N GLU A 216 3.25 25.73 -1.45
CA GLU A 216 3.65 24.91 -2.59
C GLU A 216 4.96 24.16 -2.38
N GLN A 217 5.70 24.46 -1.30
CA GLN A 217 6.99 23.85 -0.97
C GLN A 217 7.02 23.12 0.37
N THR A 218 5.92 23.12 1.12
CA THR A 218 5.84 22.41 2.39
C THR A 218 5.23 21.05 2.23
N ARG A 219 5.64 20.12 3.08
CA ARG A 219 5.05 18.79 3.18
C ARG A 219 3.56 18.84 3.53
N GLU A 220 3.20 19.72 4.47
CA GLU A 220 1.81 19.93 4.89
C GLU A 220 0.94 20.38 3.72
N GLY A 221 1.46 21.25 2.86
CA GLY A 221 0.81 21.65 1.62
C GLY A 221 0.65 20.49 0.65
N GLY A 222 1.69 19.68 0.45
CA GLY A 222 1.64 18.48 -0.40
C GLY A 222 0.61 17.46 0.09
N VAL A 223 0.59 17.17 1.41
CA VAL A 223 -0.42 16.29 2.03
C VAL A 223 -1.83 16.83 1.80
N LYS A 224 -2.05 18.12 2.08
CA LYS A 224 -3.36 18.75 1.92
C LYS A 224 -3.83 18.78 0.47
N TYR A 225 -2.92 18.98 -0.47
CA TYR A 225 -3.24 18.93 -1.89
C TYR A 225 -3.59 17.50 -2.36
N THR A 226 -2.84 16.49 -1.95
CA THR A 226 -3.16 15.10 -2.27
C THR A 226 -4.52 14.70 -1.69
N ASP A 227 -4.85 15.11 -0.46
CA ASP A 227 -6.17 14.92 0.14
C ASP A 227 -7.28 15.61 -0.67
N TYR A 228 -7.03 16.85 -1.11
CA TYR A 228 -7.95 17.58 -1.98
C TYR A 228 -8.18 16.83 -3.31
N ALA A 229 -7.12 16.32 -3.94
CA ALA A 229 -7.23 15.58 -5.19
C ALA A 229 -8.01 14.27 -5.01
N ILE A 230 -7.82 13.56 -3.88
CA ILE A 230 -8.61 12.38 -3.51
C ILE A 230 -10.10 12.76 -3.31
N GLY A 231 -10.37 13.89 -2.64
CA GLY A 231 -11.74 14.40 -2.50
C GLY A 231 -12.41 14.64 -3.85
N LYS A 232 -11.71 15.28 -4.79
CA LYS A 232 -12.19 15.52 -6.15
C LYS A 232 -12.36 14.23 -6.96
N PHE A 233 -11.50 13.28 -6.78
CA PHE A 233 -11.64 11.95 -7.38
C PHE A 233 -12.94 11.25 -6.93
N LEU A 234 -13.18 11.21 -5.62
CA LEU A 234 -14.38 10.58 -5.08
C LEU A 234 -15.66 11.34 -5.46
N GLU A 235 -15.61 12.67 -5.54
CA GLU A 235 -16.73 13.51 -6.04
C GLU A 235 -17.09 13.11 -7.47
N GLN A 236 -16.13 13.03 -8.38
CA GLN A 236 -16.34 12.59 -9.77
C GLN A 236 -16.77 11.12 -9.87
N ALA A 237 -16.16 10.25 -9.08
CA ALA A 237 -16.49 8.83 -9.09
C ALA A 237 -17.94 8.57 -8.65
N ARG A 238 -18.47 9.32 -7.68
CA ARG A 238 -19.86 9.19 -7.21
C ARG A 238 -20.91 9.39 -8.30
N GLU A 239 -20.59 10.12 -9.34
CA GLU A 239 -21.48 10.36 -10.51
C GLU A 239 -21.46 9.18 -11.51
N LYS A 240 -20.58 8.19 -11.30
CA LYS A 240 -20.37 7.09 -12.24
C LYS A 240 -21.19 5.85 -11.88
N PRO A 241 -21.73 5.14 -12.90
CA PRO A 241 -22.53 3.93 -12.65
C PRO A 241 -21.77 2.84 -11.88
N TRP A 242 -20.45 2.75 -12.07
CA TRP A 242 -19.58 1.76 -11.41
C TRP A 242 -19.24 2.08 -9.95
N PHE A 243 -19.55 3.27 -9.45
CA PHE A 243 -19.15 3.71 -8.12
C PHE A 243 -19.65 2.80 -6.99
N LYS A 244 -20.93 2.40 -7.04
CA LYS A 244 -21.56 1.57 -6.01
C LYS A 244 -21.01 0.15 -5.98
N ASP A 245 -20.49 -0.31 -7.11
CA ASP A 245 -19.91 -1.63 -7.29
C ASP A 245 -18.37 -1.56 -7.24
N THR A 246 -17.81 -0.66 -6.44
CA THR A 246 -16.36 -0.46 -6.33
C THR A 246 -15.91 -0.43 -4.88
N LEU A 247 -14.92 -1.28 -4.56
CA LEU A 247 -14.16 -1.21 -3.33
C LEU A 247 -12.97 -0.26 -3.54
N PHE A 248 -13.00 0.87 -2.84
CA PHE A 248 -11.90 1.82 -2.78
C PHE A 248 -11.02 1.51 -1.56
N VAL A 249 -9.73 1.37 -1.78
CA VAL A 249 -8.74 1.15 -0.73
C VAL A 249 -7.69 2.25 -0.79
N PHE A 250 -7.55 3.00 0.30
CA PHE A 250 -6.54 4.05 0.44
C PHE A 250 -5.52 3.63 1.48
N VAL A 251 -4.27 3.54 1.10
CA VAL A 251 -3.16 3.15 1.99
C VAL A 251 -1.92 3.95 1.63
N ALA A 252 -1.11 4.35 2.59
CA ALA A 252 0.17 4.98 2.27
C ALA A 252 1.20 3.93 1.78
N ASP A 253 2.12 4.35 0.92
CA ASP A 253 3.27 3.52 0.54
C ASP A 253 4.28 3.39 1.69
N HIS A 254 4.61 4.49 2.33
CA HIS A 254 5.42 4.60 3.55
C HIS A 254 5.11 5.92 4.28
N THR A 255 5.75 6.14 5.40
CA THR A 255 5.59 7.39 6.17
C THR A 255 6.50 8.49 5.65
N ALA A 256 6.12 9.71 5.96
CA ALA A 256 6.95 10.88 5.75
C ALA A 256 8.25 10.83 6.58
N SER A 257 9.36 11.33 6.02
CA SER A 257 10.65 11.48 6.73
C SER A 257 11.27 10.19 7.26
N SER A 258 10.84 9.03 6.80
CA SER A 258 11.40 7.73 7.20
C SER A 258 12.68 7.35 6.46
N ALA A 259 12.91 7.89 5.26
CA ALA A 259 14.07 7.56 4.45
C ALA A 259 15.40 8.01 5.10
N GLY A 260 16.42 7.15 4.99
CA GLY A 260 17.78 7.45 5.46
C GLY A 260 18.03 7.27 6.96
N LYS A 261 17.02 6.90 7.75
CA LYS A 261 17.23 6.60 9.19
C LYS A 261 17.92 5.25 9.36
N MET A 262 18.96 5.22 10.20
CA MET A 262 19.73 4.01 10.50
C MET A 262 19.02 3.12 11.53
N GLU A 263 18.25 3.71 12.43
CA GLU A 263 17.50 3.00 13.46
C GLU A 263 16.05 2.81 13.06
N ILE A 264 15.46 1.72 13.52
CA ILE A 264 14.06 1.37 13.31
C ILE A 264 13.28 1.70 14.59
N ASP A 265 12.43 2.72 14.48
CA ASP A 265 11.41 3.07 15.45
C ASP A 265 10.04 2.73 14.84
N PRO A 266 9.26 1.79 15.39
CA PRO A 266 7.95 1.41 14.85
C PRO A 266 7.00 2.59 14.65
N SER A 267 7.05 3.62 15.50
CA SER A 267 6.19 4.80 15.38
C SER A 267 6.42 5.56 14.07
N ALA A 268 7.63 5.48 13.52
CA ALA A 268 8.00 6.08 12.23
C ALA A 268 7.46 5.29 11.02
N TYR A 269 6.77 4.16 11.23
CA TYR A 269 6.18 3.33 10.17
C TYR A 269 4.65 3.37 10.18
N HIS A 270 4.04 4.15 11.06
CA HIS A 270 2.59 4.17 11.23
C HIS A 270 1.90 4.88 10.06
N ILE A 271 1.09 4.12 9.32
CA ILE A 271 0.35 4.56 8.13
C ILE A 271 -1.15 4.33 8.29
N PRO A 272 -2.01 5.17 7.66
CA PRO A 272 -3.44 4.89 7.58
C PRO A 272 -3.75 3.84 6.51
N ALA A 273 -4.84 3.07 6.71
CA ALA A 273 -5.47 2.29 5.66
C ALA A 273 -6.98 2.31 5.83
N LEU A 274 -7.68 2.66 4.74
CA LEU A 274 -9.13 2.81 4.68
C LEU A 274 -9.68 1.93 3.58
N PHE A 275 -10.75 1.17 3.88
CA PHE A 275 -11.51 0.39 2.91
C PHE A 275 -12.93 0.94 2.86
N TYR A 276 -13.30 1.48 1.71
CA TYR A 276 -14.56 2.18 1.51
C TYR A 276 -15.34 1.60 0.33
N ALA A 277 -16.55 1.14 0.59
CA ALA A 277 -17.51 0.73 -0.44
C ALA A 277 -18.92 0.96 0.12
N PRO A 278 -19.67 1.98 -0.34
CA PRO A 278 -20.97 2.32 0.19
C PRO A 278 -21.96 1.16 0.07
N GLY A 279 -22.60 0.78 1.19
CA GLY A 279 -23.56 -0.32 1.22
C GLY A 279 -22.94 -1.73 1.26
N PHE A 280 -21.62 -1.86 1.04
CA PHE A 280 -20.91 -3.13 1.10
C PHE A 280 -19.97 -3.22 2.32
N VAL A 281 -19.21 -2.18 2.59
CA VAL A 281 -18.31 -2.12 3.74
C VAL A 281 -18.97 -1.35 4.88
N ALA A 282 -19.23 -2.02 6.01
CA ALA A 282 -19.69 -1.35 7.21
C ALA A 282 -18.58 -0.52 7.86
N PRO A 283 -18.81 0.76 8.18
CA PRO A 283 -17.82 1.59 8.87
C PRO A 283 -17.46 1.00 10.24
N ARG A 284 -16.18 0.80 10.49
CA ARG A 284 -15.65 0.35 11.79
C ARG A 284 -14.15 0.61 11.90
N ARG A 285 -13.63 0.56 13.12
CA ARG A 285 -12.20 0.67 13.40
C ARG A 285 -11.61 -0.70 13.71
N VAL A 286 -10.39 -0.91 13.26
CA VAL A 286 -9.55 -2.07 13.60
C VAL A 286 -8.29 -1.55 14.27
N ASP A 287 -8.23 -1.68 15.60
CA ASP A 287 -7.15 -1.09 16.41
C ASP A 287 -5.98 -2.06 16.67
N ARG A 288 -6.13 -3.35 16.29
CA ARG A 288 -5.05 -4.33 16.40
C ARG A 288 -3.90 -4.01 15.45
N LEU A 289 -2.71 -4.49 15.80
CA LEU A 289 -1.50 -4.36 14.98
C LEU A 289 -1.65 -5.13 13.66
N VAL A 290 -1.50 -4.41 12.54
CA VAL A 290 -1.63 -4.95 11.18
C VAL A 290 -0.42 -4.54 10.34
N SER A 291 0.02 -5.41 9.46
CA SER A 291 1.11 -5.16 8.52
C SER A 291 0.60 -4.71 7.15
N GLN A 292 1.30 -3.83 6.50
CA GLN A 292 0.99 -3.40 5.12
C GLN A 292 0.89 -4.56 4.12
N ILE A 293 1.58 -5.70 4.37
CA ILE A 293 1.45 -6.90 3.53
C ILE A 293 0.08 -7.57 3.61
N ASP A 294 -0.75 -7.18 4.57
CA ASP A 294 -2.09 -7.74 4.76
C ASP A 294 -3.14 -7.10 3.83
N ILE A 295 -2.81 -6.02 3.12
CA ILE A 295 -3.73 -5.30 2.22
C ILE A 295 -4.27 -6.21 1.12
N ALA A 296 -3.42 -6.93 0.38
CA ALA A 296 -3.85 -7.78 -0.72
C ALA A 296 -4.80 -8.91 -0.28
N PRO A 297 -4.45 -9.76 0.71
CA PRO A 297 -5.39 -10.78 1.18
C PRO A 297 -6.65 -10.21 1.82
N THR A 298 -6.61 -9.02 2.43
CA THR A 298 -7.80 -8.35 2.98
C THR A 298 -8.75 -7.90 1.86
N ILE A 299 -8.24 -7.36 0.76
CA ILE A 299 -9.06 -7.06 -0.43
C ILE A 299 -9.75 -8.33 -0.92
N LEU A 300 -9.01 -9.42 -1.10
CA LEU A 300 -9.53 -10.67 -1.63
C LEU A 300 -10.56 -11.33 -0.68
N GLY A 301 -10.30 -11.29 0.63
CA GLY A 301 -11.24 -11.80 1.65
C GLY A 301 -12.56 -11.02 1.65
N MET A 302 -12.50 -9.67 1.60
CA MET A 302 -13.70 -8.83 1.49
C MET A 302 -14.51 -9.11 0.22
N LEU A 303 -13.85 -9.50 -0.87
CA LEU A 303 -14.49 -9.87 -2.12
C LEU A 303 -14.94 -11.33 -2.16
N HIS A 304 -14.77 -12.09 -1.09
CA HIS A 304 -15.08 -13.53 -1.01
C HIS A 304 -14.43 -14.35 -2.13
N MET A 305 -13.17 -14.04 -2.44
CA MET A 305 -12.45 -14.73 -3.50
C MET A 305 -11.77 -16.00 -2.98
N SER A 306 -12.08 -17.13 -3.58
CA SER A 306 -11.36 -18.39 -3.36
C SER A 306 -10.13 -18.44 -4.25
N TYR A 307 -8.96 -18.73 -3.67
CA TYR A 307 -7.71 -18.79 -4.42
C TYR A 307 -6.65 -19.62 -3.70
N ARG A 308 -5.70 -20.15 -4.45
CA ARG A 308 -4.51 -20.79 -3.91
C ARG A 308 -3.47 -19.73 -3.55
N SER A 309 -3.37 -19.38 -2.28
CA SER A 309 -2.54 -18.32 -1.77
C SER A 309 -1.06 -18.69 -1.71
N ARG A 310 -0.20 -17.74 -2.07
CA ARG A 310 1.25 -17.73 -1.83
C ARG A 310 1.64 -16.52 -0.96
N PHE A 311 0.69 -15.72 -0.55
CA PHE A 311 0.89 -14.55 0.30
C PHE A 311 1.36 -14.96 1.70
N ILE A 312 2.27 -14.17 2.28
CA ILE A 312 2.62 -14.26 3.71
C ILE A 312 1.65 -13.42 4.54
N GLY A 313 1.14 -12.34 3.96
CA GLY A 313 0.05 -11.57 4.52
C GLY A 313 -1.22 -12.40 4.72
N GLN A 314 -2.12 -11.89 5.54
CA GLN A 314 -3.37 -12.57 5.88
C GLN A 314 -4.52 -11.55 5.85
N ASP A 315 -5.73 -12.07 5.61
CA ASP A 315 -6.94 -11.26 5.68
C ASP A 315 -7.15 -10.71 7.09
N GLN A 316 -7.40 -9.41 7.16
CA GLN A 316 -7.67 -8.66 8.39
C GLN A 316 -9.09 -8.08 8.43
N SER A 317 -9.96 -8.47 7.49
CA SER A 317 -11.34 -7.99 7.44
C SER A 317 -12.21 -8.54 8.58
N GLY A 318 -11.85 -9.69 9.15
CA GLY A 318 -12.55 -10.30 10.27
C GLY A 318 -12.28 -9.62 11.63
N GLU A 319 -12.96 -10.12 12.68
CA GLU A 319 -12.80 -9.62 14.06
C GLU A 319 -11.47 -10.06 14.69
N ALA A 320 -10.95 -11.22 14.30
CA ALA A 320 -9.67 -11.78 14.76
C ALA A 320 -8.69 -11.96 13.61
N GLY A 321 -7.42 -11.83 13.91
CA GLY A 321 -6.34 -12.03 12.94
C GLY A 321 -4.98 -11.95 13.65
N PRO A 322 -3.88 -12.32 12.97
CA PRO A 322 -2.55 -12.25 13.57
C PRO A 322 -2.14 -10.80 13.80
N GLU A 323 -1.75 -10.51 15.04
CA GLU A 323 -1.22 -9.20 15.43
C GLU A 323 0.30 -9.20 15.25
N ARG A 324 0.72 -8.76 14.08
CA ARG A 324 2.14 -8.64 13.73
C ARG A 324 2.37 -7.61 12.65
N ALA A 325 3.55 -7.02 12.62
CA ALA A 325 3.99 -6.17 11.52
C ALA A 325 5.45 -6.45 11.15
N PHE A 326 5.74 -6.34 9.85
CA PHE A 326 7.08 -6.46 9.30
C PHE A 326 7.57 -5.09 8.90
N ILE A 327 8.73 -4.69 9.42
CA ILE A 327 9.32 -3.38 9.17
C ILE A 327 10.76 -3.51 8.71
N SER A 328 11.24 -2.59 7.90
CA SER A 328 12.62 -2.60 7.43
C SER A 328 13.15 -1.22 7.13
N ASN A 329 14.45 -1.10 7.24
CA ASN A 329 15.21 -0.09 6.53
C ASN A 329 16.15 -0.77 5.51
N TYR A 330 17.16 -0.04 5.01
CA TYR A 330 18.07 -0.60 4.01
C TYR A 330 18.88 -1.80 4.51
N GLN A 331 19.22 -1.84 5.81
CA GLN A 331 20.14 -2.84 6.39
C GLN A 331 19.47 -3.82 7.35
N LYS A 332 18.42 -3.39 8.05
CA LYS A 332 17.75 -4.15 9.10
C LYS A 332 16.34 -4.53 8.67
N VAL A 333 15.90 -5.68 9.13
CA VAL A 333 14.53 -6.17 9.01
C VAL A 333 14.01 -6.55 10.38
N GLY A 334 12.74 -6.33 10.65
CA GLY A 334 12.15 -6.56 11.97
C GLY A 334 10.76 -7.17 11.92
N LEU A 335 10.46 -7.93 12.96
CA LEU A 335 9.14 -8.44 13.27
C LEU A 335 8.69 -7.85 14.60
N LEU A 336 7.59 -7.10 14.55
CA LEU A 336 6.90 -6.56 15.73
C LEU A 336 5.70 -7.44 16.02
N ARG A 337 5.58 -7.85 17.26
CA ARG A 337 4.41 -8.51 17.87
C ARG A 337 4.13 -7.93 19.25
N LYS A 338 3.13 -8.47 19.94
CA LYS A 338 2.79 -8.10 21.31
C LYS A 338 3.95 -8.29 22.29
N GLU A 339 4.77 -9.33 22.07
CA GLU A 339 5.92 -9.68 22.90
C GLU A 339 7.08 -8.69 22.76
N GLY A 340 7.09 -7.90 21.69
CA GLY A 340 8.12 -6.91 21.39
C GLY A 340 8.54 -6.89 19.92
N LEU A 341 9.61 -6.18 19.64
CA LEU A 341 10.24 -6.07 18.33
C LEU A 341 11.58 -6.81 18.33
N VAL A 342 11.77 -7.67 17.35
CA VAL A 342 13.08 -8.27 17.03
C VAL A 342 13.60 -7.68 15.74
N LEU A 343 14.82 -7.18 15.73
CA LEU A 343 15.52 -6.70 14.55
C LEU A 343 16.67 -7.64 14.20
N LEU A 344 16.75 -8.00 12.92
CA LEU A 344 17.89 -8.72 12.34
C LEU A 344 18.72 -7.74 11.52
N GLY A 345 19.98 -7.60 11.89
CA GLY A 345 20.96 -6.72 11.24
C GLY A 345 22.07 -7.48 10.49
N PRO A 346 23.01 -6.73 9.87
CA PRO A 346 24.21 -7.29 9.28
C PRO A 346 25.04 -8.09 10.28
N ARG A 347 25.87 -9.02 9.78
CA ARG A 347 26.79 -9.83 10.60
C ARG A 347 26.10 -10.66 11.69
N ARG A 348 24.85 -11.08 11.47
CA ARG A 348 24.00 -11.83 12.42
C ARG A 348 23.66 -11.06 13.68
N ASP A 349 23.66 -9.74 13.62
CA ASP A 349 23.20 -8.91 14.73
C ASP A 349 21.71 -9.16 14.98
N VAL A 350 21.36 -9.36 16.26
CA VAL A 350 19.99 -9.54 16.74
C VAL A 350 19.75 -8.56 17.86
N SER A 351 18.83 -7.65 17.68
CA SER A 351 18.46 -6.64 18.71
C SER A 351 17.00 -6.81 19.07
N GLY A 352 16.66 -6.66 20.34
CA GLY A 352 15.29 -6.74 20.87
C GLY A 352 14.85 -5.44 21.51
N PHE A 353 13.55 -5.13 21.36
CA PHE A 353 12.94 -3.96 21.98
C PHE A 353 11.59 -4.35 22.59
N ARG A 354 11.26 -3.79 23.74
CA ARG A 354 9.97 -3.90 24.40
C ARG A 354 9.53 -2.52 24.87
N ASP A 355 8.30 -2.14 24.57
CA ASP A 355 7.74 -0.83 24.90
C ASP A 355 8.65 0.36 24.45
N GLY A 356 9.27 0.21 23.27
CA GLY A 356 10.17 1.21 22.70
C GLY A 356 11.59 1.23 23.28
N HIS A 357 11.89 0.40 24.28
CA HIS A 357 13.20 0.34 24.92
C HIS A 357 13.98 -0.90 24.50
N ALA A 358 15.29 -0.72 24.24
CA ALA A 358 16.18 -1.84 23.97
C ALA A 358 16.28 -2.75 25.20
N ILE A 359 16.25 -4.06 24.97
CA ILE A 359 16.39 -5.09 25.99
C ILE A 359 17.69 -5.88 25.80
N GLN A 360 18.16 -6.51 26.86
CA GLN A 360 19.35 -7.36 26.79
C GLN A 360 19.09 -8.60 25.93
N ALA A 361 20.13 -9.14 25.29
CA ALA A 361 20.01 -10.32 24.43
C ALA A 361 19.37 -11.53 25.12
N SER A 362 19.64 -11.72 26.42
CA SER A 362 19.04 -12.77 27.25
C SER A 362 17.54 -12.61 27.52
N GLN A 363 16.99 -11.41 27.29
CA GLN A 363 15.58 -11.08 27.50
C GLN A 363 14.76 -11.16 26.22
N ILE A 364 15.42 -11.34 25.07
CA ILE A 364 14.72 -11.46 23.78
C ILE A 364 14.05 -12.84 23.73
N ASP A 365 12.76 -12.85 23.38
CA ASP A 365 12.03 -14.10 23.20
C ASP A 365 12.61 -14.91 22.05
N ALA A 366 13.07 -16.13 22.38
CA ALA A 366 13.73 -17.01 21.40
C ALA A 366 12.77 -17.48 20.29
N GLY A 367 11.49 -17.64 20.60
CA GLY A 367 10.45 -17.98 19.61
C GLY A 367 10.25 -16.85 18.62
N LEU A 368 10.17 -15.60 19.11
CA LEU A 368 10.05 -14.42 18.24
C LEU A 368 11.29 -14.25 17.34
N VAL A 369 12.49 -14.54 17.84
CA VAL A 369 13.72 -14.55 17.02
C VAL A 369 13.64 -15.61 15.93
N ALA A 370 13.25 -16.84 16.29
CA ALA A 370 13.13 -17.97 15.35
C ALA A 370 12.11 -17.66 14.25
N ASP A 371 10.93 -17.12 14.62
CA ASP A 371 9.90 -16.70 13.69
C ASP A 371 10.38 -15.58 12.77
N THR A 372 11.07 -14.58 13.32
CA THR A 372 11.64 -13.49 12.52
C THR A 372 12.60 -14.03 11.46
N ILE A 373 13.50 -14.92 11.84
CA ILE A 373 14.44 -15.58 10.91
C ILE A 373 13.67 -16.36 9.84
N ALA A 374 12.68 -17.17 10.25
CA ALA A 374 11.89 -17.99 9.34
C ALA A 374 11.14 -17.16 8.29
N PHE A 375 10.45 -16.10 8.70
CA PHE A 375 9.73 -15.21 7.78
C PHE A 375 10.66 -14.56 6.75
N TYR A 376 11.80 -14.03 7.19
CA TYR A 376 12.74 -13.36 6.28
C TYR A 376 13.52 -14.32 5.39
N GLN A 377 13.83 -15.52 5.84
CA GLN A 377 14.38 -16.57 4.99
C GLN A 377 13.37 -16.95 3.89
N HIS A 378 12.11 -17.14 4.25
CA HIS A 378 11.06 -17.44 3.29
C HIS A 378 10.90 -16.29 2.27
N ALA A 379 10.77 -15.05 2.73
CA ALA A 379 10.63 -13.87 1.88
C ALA A 379 11.81 -13.70 0.92
N SER A 380 13.04 -14.03 1.33
CA SER A 380 14.23 -13.86 0.49
C SER A 380 14.25 -14.74 -0.76
N HIS A 381 13.56 -15.89 -0.73
CA HIS A 381 13.46 -16.84 -1.85
C HIS A 381 12.09 -16.84 -2.52
N TRP A 382 11.15 -16.05 -1.99
CA TRP A 382 9.75 -16.10 -2.39
C TRP A 382 9.54 -15.85 -3.89
N HIS A 383 10.15 -14.79 -4.46
CA HIS A 383 9.98 -14.44 -5.87
C HIS A 383 10.52 -15.50 -6.83
N GLN A 384 11.63 -16.17 -6.48
CA GLN A 384 12.18 -17.26 -7.28
C GLN A 384 11.32 -18.53 -7.21
N ARG A 385 10.70 -18.76 -6.06
CA ARG A 385 9.91 -19.97 -5.81
C ARG A 385 8.52 -19.91 -6.43
N PHE A 386 7.92 -18.74 -6.50
CA PHE A 386 6.52 -18.59 -6.89
C PHE A 386 6.31 -17.81 -8.21
N ALA A 387 7.34 -17.61 -9.01
CA ALA A 387 7.19 -17.11 -10.36
C ALA A 387 6.44 -18.14 -11.24
N GLY A 388 5.47 -17.68 -12.03
CA GLY A 388 4.68 -18.51 -12.93
C GLY A 388 3.67 -19.46 -12.26
N THR A 389 3.42 -19.31 -10.95
CA THR A 389 2.43 -20.15 -10.26
C THR A 389 1.02 -19.63 -10.44
N SER A 390 0.07 -20.53 -10.74
CA SER A 390 -1.36 -20.21 -10.82
C SER A 390 -1.96 -19.96 -9.44
N SER A 391 -2.97 -19.08 -9.39
CA SER A 391 -3.82 -18.85 -8.21
C SER A 391 -5.07 -19.71 -8.16
N VAL A 392 -5.34 -20.51 -9.19
CA VAL A 392 -6.54 -21.37 -9.28
C VAL A 392 -6.46 -22.50 -8.26
N VAL A 393 -7.55 -22.72 -7.52
CA VAL A 393 -7.70 -23.87 -6.61
C VAL A 393 -8.05 -25.10 -7.45
N PRO A 394 -7.29 -26.21 -7.42
CA PRO A 394 -7.64 -27.41 -8.17
C PRO A 394 -9.00 -27.98 -7.72
N GLY A 395 -9.88 -28.27 -8.69
CA GLY A 395 -11.22 -28.77 -8.41
C GLY A 395 -12.18 -27.71 -7.85
N GLY A 396 -11.83 -26.44 -7.94
CA GLY A 396 -12.69 -25.31 -7.57
C GLY A 396 -13.70 -24.95 -8.64
N PRO A 397 -14.72 -24.11 -8.34
CA PRO A 397 -15.81 -23.76 -9.26
C PRO A 397 -15.39 -23.00 -10.53
N ASN A 398 -14.12 -22.77 -10.73
CA ASN A 398 -13.53 -22.08 -11.91
C ASN A 398 -12.64 -23.00 -12.78
N GLU A 399 -12.71 -24.33 -12.61
CA GLU A 399 -12.11 -25.30 -13.57
C GLU A 399 -13.10 -25.66 -14.69
#